data_d8a6b4b88867d06c19b97783b98f8621
#
_entry.id   d8a6b4b88867d06c19b97783b98f8621
#
_cell.length_a   1.000
_cell.length_b   1.000
_cell.length_c   1.000
_cell.angle_alpha   90.00
_cell.angle_beta   90.00
_cell.angle_gamma   90.00
#
_symmetry.space_group_name_H-M   'P 1'
#
loop_
_entity.id
_entity.type
_entity.pdbx_description
1 polymer ?
#
loop_
_entity_poly.entity_id
_entity_poly.type
_entity_poly.pdbx_seq_one_letter_code
_entity_poly.pdbx_strand_id
1 'polypeptide(L)'
;MADILVLYYSRHGATAELARQVARGVESVADATARLRTVPAVSPATEATAPAVPAEGPPYATHDDLRECDGLVLGSPTRFGNMAAPLKYFLDGTAALWLNGGLDRKPAGVFTSTGSMHGGQESTLLSMMLPLLHHGMYIVGLPFTAEGLNRTRTGGTPYGASHLAVPPAPGGVRLSDDERELARLLGRRVAELAVATSARLP
;
A
#
# COMPACT_ATOMS: atom_id res chain seq x y z
N MET A 1 -16.41 2.13 13.07
CA MET A 1 -15.16 2.80 12.61
C MET A 1 -14.44 1.82 11.69
N ALA A 2 -14.23 2.17 10.44
CA ALA A 2 -13.56 1.31 9.44
C ALA A 2 -12.05 1.25 9.72
N ASP A 3 -11.48 0.07 9.79
CA ASP A 3 -10.05 -0.15 10.01
C ASP A 3 -9.34 -0.44 8.68
N ILE A 4 -8.52 0.49 8.25
CA ILE A 4 -7.82 0.42 6.97
C ILE A 4 -6.38 -0.03 7.20
N LEU A 5 -6.08 -1.24 6.77
CA LEU A 5 -4.73 -1.78 6.83
C LEU A 5 -3.86 -1.14 5.74
N VAL A 6 -2.82 -0.43 6.15
CA VAL A 6 -1.76 0.09 5.28
C VAL A 6 -0.57 -0.85 5.38
N LEU A 7 -0.53 -1.84 4.50
CA LEU A 7 0.49 -2.88 4.48
C LEU A 7 1.55 -2.58 3.42
N TYR A 8 2.83 -2.56 3.81
CA TYR A 8 3.90 -2.23 2.89
C TYR A 8 5.21 -2.95 3.20
N TYR A 9 6.09 -3.00 2.20
CA TYR A 9 7.51 -3.25 2.37
C TYR A 9 8.31 -2.01 1.95
N SER A 10 9.36 -1.67 2.69
CA SER A 10 10.24 -0.55 2.34
C SER A 10 11.70 -0.90 2.64
N ARG A 11 12.60 -0.70 1.67
CA ARG A 11 14.04 -0.98 1.86
C ARG A 11 14.82 0.26 2.29
N HIS A 12 14.50 1.42 1.73
CA HIS A 12 15.26 2.67 1.89
C HIS A 12 14.37 3.84 2.36
N GLY A 13 13.21 3.55 2.94
CA GLY A 13 12.33 4.54 3.53
C GLY A 13 11.29 5.17 2.58
N ALA A 14 11.50 5.16 1.27
CA ALA A 14 10.61 5.83 0.31
C ALA A 14 9.16 5.31 0.36
N THR A 15 8.99 3.99 0.28
CA THR A 15 7.65 3.38 0.39
C THR A 15 7.04 3.61 1.79
N ALA A 16 7.86 3.62 2.85
CA ALA A 16 7.41 3.92 4.20
C ALA A 16 6.90 5.37 4.33
N GLU A 17 7.53 6.33 3.66
CA GLU A 17 7.05 7.72 3.66
C GLU A 17 5.71 7.84 2.92
N LEU A 18 5.55 7.19 1.78
CA LEU A 18 4.25 7.10 1.10
C LEU A 18 3.18 6.48 2.00
N ALA A 19 3.50 5.37 2.69
CA ALA A 19 2.57 4.71 3.61
C ALA A 19 2.08 5.67 4.70
N ARG A 20 2.95 6.50 5.25
CA ARG A 20 2.56 7.54 6.22
C ARG A 20 1.61 8.58 5.62
N GLN A 21 1.81 8.97 4.36
CA GLN A 21 0.89 9.91 3.70
C GLN A 21 -0.46 9.26 3.38
N VAL A 22 -0.46 8.00 2.95
CA VAL A 22 -1.70 7.21 2.79
C VAL A 22 -2.46 7.15 4.12
N ALA A 23 -1.79 6.80 5.22
CA ALA A 23 -2.41 6.74 6.55
C ALA A 23 -3.04 8.08 6.96
N ARG A 24 -2.37 9.21 6.72
CA ARG A 24 -2.96 10.53 6.96
C ARG A 24 -4.20 10.81 6.10
N GLY A 25 -4.25 10.26 4.88
CA GLY A 25 -5.43 10.32 4.04
C GLY A 25 -6.59 9.50 4.61
N VAL A 26 -6.32 8.29 5.10
CA VAL A 26 -7.32 7.47 5.80
C VAL A 26 -7.87 8.22 7.01
N GLU A 27 -6.99 8.72 7.87
CA GLU A 27 -7.36 9.44 9.12
C GLU A 27 -8.09 10.76 8.88
N SER A 28 -8.12 11.27 7.64
CA SER A 28 -8.93 12.44 7.28
C SER A 28 -10.41 12.13 7.10
N VAL A 29 -10.80 10.86 7.09
CA VAL A 29 -12.18 10.39 6.95
C VAL A 29 -12.77 10.11 8.33
N ALA A 30 -13.93 10.70 8.62
CA ALA A 30 -14.68 10.38 9.84
C ALA A 30 -15.03 8.88 9.86
N ASP A 31 -14.94 8.27 11.03
CA ASP A 31 -15.18 6.84 11.23
C ASP A 31 -14.22 5.87 10.49
N ALA A 32 -13.00 6.34 10.15
CA ALA A 32 -11.92 5.50 9.65
C ALA A 32 -10.65 5.65 10.49
N THR A 33 -9.88 4.57 10.63
CA THR A 33 -8.55 4.55 11.26
C THR A 33 -7.55 3.86 10.37
N ALA A 34 -6.28 4.27 10.45
CA ALA A 34 -5.19 3.65 9.71
C ALA A 34 -4.37 2.72 10.60
N ARG A 35 -4.20 1.48 10.16
CA ARG A 35 -3.33 0.51 10.82
C ARG A 35 -2.12 0.21 9.92
N LEU A 36 -0.94 0.76 10.29
CA LEU A 36 0.29 0.52 9.54
C LEU A 36 0.92 -0.81 9.94
N ARG A 37 1.31 -1.62 8.94
CA ARG A 37 2.06 -2.86 9.09
C ARG A 37 3.13 -2.98 8.01
N THR A 38 4.21 -3.66 8.35
CA THR A 38 5.26 -4.01 7.38
C THR A 38 5.46 -5.53 7.33
N VAL A 39 6.28 -5.99 6.40
CA VAL A 39 6.71 -7.41 6.31
C VAL A 39 8.22 -7.51 6.48
N PRO A 40 8.74 -8.61 7.05
CA PRO A 40 10.18 -8.82 7.17
C PRO A 40 10.83 -9.00 5.80
N ALA A 41 12.12 -8.70 5.71
CA ALA A 41 12.92 -9.00 4.53
C ALA A 41 13.01 -10.52 4.32
N VAL A 42 13.00 -10.95 3.04
CA VAL A 42 13.29 -12.35 2.70
C VAL A 42 14.81 -12.56 2.72
N SER A 43 15.26 -13.60 3.42
CA SER A 43 16.64 -14.03 3.49
C SER A 43 16.93 -15.12 2.45
N PRO A 44 18.15 -15.20 1.89
CA PRO A 44 18.59 -16.35 1.11
C PRO A 44 18.85 -17.59 1.98
N ALA A 45 18.96 -17.44 3.32
CA ALA A 45 19.04 -18.55 4.24
C ALA A 45 17.65 -19.17 4.47
N THR A 46 17.61 -20.50 4.67
CA THR A 46 16.36 -21.23 4.94
C THR A 46 15.87 -21.07 6.39
N GLU A 47 16.65 -20.41 7.22
CA GLU A 47 16.31 -20.11 8.62
C GLU A 47 15.74 -18.70 8.76
N ALA A 48 14.89 -18.50 9.77
CA ALA A 48 14.39 -17.15 10.14
C ALA A 48 15.56 -16.29 10.62
N THR A 49 15.91 -15.25 9.87
CA THR A 49 17.04 -14.35 10.17
C THR A 49 16.61 -12.99 10.67
N ALA A 50 15.33 -12.64 10.55
CA ALA A 50 14.78 -11.43 11.11
C ALA A 50 14.25 -11.69 12.53
N PRO A 51 14.38 -10.73 13.49
CA PRO A 51 13.76 -10.84 14.79
C PRO A 51 12.23 -10.88 14.65
N ALA A 52 11.55 -11.44 15.64
CA ALA A 52 10.07 -11.53 15.65
C ALA A 52 9.38 -10.17 15.65
N VAL A 53 10.08 -9.13 16.09
CA VAL A 53 9.59 -7.73 16.10
C VAL A 53 10.62 -6.87 15.38
N PRO A 54 10.21 -5.94 14.49
CA PRO A 54 11.14 -5.05 13.82
C PRO A 54 11.83 -4.13 14.85
N ALA A 55 13.12 -3.84 14.63
CA ALA A 55 13.89 -2.95 15.49
C ALA A 55 13.35 -1.50 15.45
N GLU A 56 12.82 -1.10 14.31
CA GLU A 56 12.22 0.22 14.08
C GLU A 56 11.00 0.10 13.16
N GLY A 57 10.08 1.05 13.27
CA GLY A 57 8.88 1.12 12.44
C GLY A 57 7.68 0.36 13.01
N PRO A 58 6.62 0.16 12.20
CA PRO A 58 5.42 -0.54 12.63
C PRO A 58 5.67 -2.04 12.80
N PRO A 59 4.84 -2.73 13.61
CA PRO A 59 4.89 -4.19 13.76
C PRO A 59 4.78 -4.92 12.43
N TYR A 60 5.27 -6.16 12.38
CA TYR A 60 5.05 -7.04 11.24
C TYR A 60 3.56 -7.38 11.12
N ALA A 61 3.11 -7.48 9.87
CA ALA A 61 1.76 -7.91 9.57
C ALA A 61 1.57 -9.40 9.85
N THR A 62 0.38 -9.73 10.27
CA THR A 62 -0.14 -11.10 10.37
C THR A 62 -1.28 -11.30 9.37
N HIS A 63 -1.67 -12.55 9.12
CA HIS A 63 -2.86 -12.83 8.32
C HIS A 63 -4.15 -12.41 9.04
N ASP A 64 -4.11 -12.29 10.37
CA ASP A 64 -5.23 -11.76 11.15
C ASP A 64 -5.44 -10.27 10.89
N ASP A 65 -4.38 -9.49 10.73
CA ASP A 65 -4.49 -8.09 10.31
C ASP A 65 -5.26 -7.93 8.99
N LEU A 66 -5.03 -8.85 8.02
CA LEU A 66 -5.78 -8.87 6.75
C LEU A 66 -7.24 -9.27 6.96
N ARG A 67 -7.50 -10.30 7.77
CA ARG A 67 -8.86 -10.78 8.02
C ARG A 67 -9.72 -9.72 8.69
N GLU A 68 -9.16 -9.00 9.66
CA GLU A 68 -9.87 -8.05 10.51
C GLU A 68 -10.05 -6.66 9.88
N CYS A 69 -9.23 -6.28 8.91
CA CYS A 69 -9.34 -4.95 8.28
C CYS A 69 -10.63 -4.81 7.46
N ASP A 70 -11.16 -3.61 7.36
CA ASP A 70 -12.29 -3.24 6.51
C ASP A 70 -11.86 -2.76 5.11
N GLY A 71 -10.59 -2.47 4.92
CA GLY A 71 -9.98 -2.08 3.66
C GLY A 71 -8.46 -2.22 3.70
N LEU A 72 -7.83 -2.30 2.54
CA LEU A 72 -6.40 -2.52 2.40
C LEU A 72 -5.74 -1.48 1.50
N VAL A 73 -4.62 -0.90 1.91
CA VAL A 73 -3.75 -0.16 1.00
C VAL A 73 -2.37 -0.81 0.98
N LEU A 74 -2.02 -1.42 -0.16
CA LEU A 74 -0.85 -2.28 -0.31
C LEU A 74 0.30 -1.52 -0.98
N GLY A 75 1.50 -1.55 -0.38
CA GLY A 75 2.65 -0.79 -0.84
C GLY A 75 3.94 -1.58 -0.99
N SER A 76 4.66 -1.35 -2.09
CA SER A 76 5.95 -1.98 -2.36
C SER A 76 6.88 -1.05 -3.15
N PRO A 77 8.20 -1.09 -2.95
CA PRO A 77 9.11 -0.58 -3.97
C PRO A 77 9.04 -1.48 -5.20
N THR A 78 9.31 -0.91 -6.39
CA THR A 78 9.41 -1.71 -7.62
C THR A 78 10.60 -2.68 -7.57
N ARG A 79 10.40 -3.86 -8.11
CA ARG A 79 11.44 -4.82 -8.47
C ARG A 79 11.11 -5.38 -9.85
N PHE A 80 11.82 -4.86 -10.88
CA PHE A 80 11.60 -5.26 -12.27
C PHE A 80 10.12 -5.13 -12.71
N GLY A 81 9.45 -4.03 -12.32
CA GLY A 81 8.05 -3.79 -12.66
C GLY A 81 7.04 -4.58 -11.82
N ASN A 82 7.48 -5.21 -10.73
CA ASN A 82 6.63 -5.98 -9.82
C ASN A 82 6.90 -5.59 -8.37
N MET A 83 6.11 -6.11 -7.43
CA MET A 83 6.34 -5.93 -6.00
C MET A 83 7.62 -6.64 -5.54
N ALA A 84 8.20 -6.19 -4.43
CA ALA A 84 9.34 -6.84 -3.80
C ALA A 84 8.96 -8.20 -3.21
N ALA A 85 9.90 -9.16 -3.29
CA ALA A 85 9.71 -10.54 -2.82
C ALA A 85 9.16 -10.66 -1.39
N PRO A 86 9.57 -9.84 -0.39
CA PRO A 86 9.00 -9.93 0.96
C PRO A 86 7.49 -9.75 1.00
N LEU A 87 6.94 -8.79 0.22
CA LEU A 87 5.51 -8.56 0.17
C LEU A 87 4.79 -9.70 -0.56
N LYS A 88 5.36 -10.17 -1.68
CA LYS A 88 4.79 -11.30 -2.42
C LYS A 88 4.80 -12.58 -1.57
N TYR A 89 5.87 -12.85 -0.85
CA TYR A 89 5.97 -13.99 0.07
C TYR A 89 4.87 -13.96 1.15
N PHE A 90 4.61 -12.79 1.73
CA PHE A 90 3.50 -12.63 2.69
C PHE A 90 2.14 -12.94 2.04
N LEU A 91 1.88 -12.42 0.83
CA LEU A 91 0.63 -12.68 0.11
C LEU A 91 0.51 -14.15 -0.31
N ASP A 92 1.59 -14.84 -0.67
CA ASP A 92 1.56 -16.26 -1.03
C ASP A 92 1.09 -17.15 0.13
N GLY A 93 1.26 -16.70 1.37
CA GLY A 93 0.74 -17.38 2.56
C GLY A 93 -0.76 -17.22 2.79
N THR A 94 -1.51 -16.45 1.98
CA THR A 94 -2.92 -16.10 2.24
C THR A 94 -3.93 -17.08 1.63
N ALA A 95 -3.53 -18.27 1.18
CA ALA A 95 -4.42 -19.22 0.50
C ALA A 95 -5.67 -19.59 1.32
N ALA A 96 -5.52 -19.82 2.64
CA ALA A 96 -6.65 -20.12 3.51
C ALA A 96 -7.63 -18.94 3.65
N LEU A 97 -7.09 -17.70 3.70
CA LEU A 97 -7.90 -16.49 3.75
C LEU A 97 -8.69 -16.30 2.45
N TRP A 98 -8.05 -16.57 1.30
CA TRP A 98 -8.69 -16.53 -0.01
C TRP A 98 -9.83 -17.54 -0.16
N LEU A 99 -9.61 -18.81 0.22
CA LEU A 99 -10.63 -19.87 0.17
C LEU A 99 -11.86 -19.54 1.00
N ASN A 100 -11.70 -18.81 2.09
CA ASN A 100 -12.78 -18.41 2.98
C ASN A 100 -13.40 -17.04 2.63
N GLY A 101 -12.97 -16.40 1.54
CA GLY A 101 -13.50 -15.09 1.13
C GLY A 101 -13.19 -13.96 2.12
N GLY A 102 -12.12 -14.09 2.92
CA GLY A 102 -11.83 -13.16 4.03
C GLY A 102 -11.56 -11.71 3.63
N LEU A 103 -11.26 -11.46 2.33
CA LEU A 103 -11.08 -10.10 1.78
C LEU A 103 -12.15 -9.74 0.74
N ASP A 104 -13.12 -10.63 0.48
CA ASP A 104 -14.15 -10.38 -0.51
C ASP A 104 -14.90 -9.06 -0.24
N ARG A 105 -15.12 -8.27 -1.29
CA ARG A 105 -15.83 -6.98 -1.28
C ARG A 105 -15.21 -5.87 -0.42
N LYS A 106 -14.04 -6.07 0.19
CA LYS A 106 -13.30 -5.00 0.87
C LYS A 106 -12.61 -4.09 -0.16
N PRO A 107 -12.60 -2.77 0.02
CA PRO A 107 -11.88 -1.87 -0.87
C PRO A 107 -10.37 -1.99 -0.72
N ALA A 108 -9.65 -1.88 -1.85
CA ALA A 108 -8.20 -1.93 -1.86
C ALA A 108 -7.58 -0.89 -2.80
N GLY A 109 -6.49 -0.26 -2.37
CA GLY A 109 -5.64 0.60 -3.16
C GLY A 109 -4.18 0.11 -3.18
N VAL A 110 -3.38 0.61 -4.11
CA VAL A 110 -1.97 0.22 -4.23
C VAL A 110 -1.07 1.45 -4.35
N PHE A 111 0.18 1.36 -3.84
CA PHE A 111 1.17 2.43 -3.98
C PHE A 111 2.59 1.87 -4.14
N THR A 112 3.47 2.61 -4.84
CA THR A 112 4.83 2.16 -5.13
C THR A 112 5.86 3.29 -5.07
N SER A 113 7.14 2.93 -5.01
CA SER A 113 8.26 3.83 -5.25
C SER A 113 9.23 3.22 -6.26
N THR A 114 9.79 4.05 -7.13
CA THR A 114 10.72 3.64 -8.20
C THR A 114 11.96 4.51 -8.20
N GLY A 115 13.08 4.00 -8.67
CA GLY A 115 14.32 4.76 -8.81
C GLY A 115 14.41 5.59 -10.10
N SER A 116 13.44 5.48 -11.02
CA SER A 116 13.38 6.25 -12.26
C SER A 116 11.93 6.47 -12.68
N MET A 117 11.68 7.54 -13.46
CA MET A 117 10.34 7.97 -13.85
C MET A 117 9.60 6.89 -14.66
N HIS A 118 10.29 6.24 -15.61
CA HIS A 118 9.74 5.15 -16.42
C HIS A 118 10.23 3.76 -15.96
N GLY A 119 10.61 3.64 -14.69
CA GLY A 119 11.19 2.43 -14.09
C GLY A 119 10.16 1.45 -13.52
N GLY A 120 8.91 1.46 -14.01
CA GLY A 120 7.88 0.50 -13.65
C GLY A 120 6.90 0.98 -12.58
N GLN A 121 6.59 2.28 -12.51
CA GLN A 121 5.57 2.79 -11.59
C GLN A 121 4.22 2.12 -11.87
N GLU A 122 3.73 2.22 -13.11
CA GLU A 122 2.42 1.70 -13.52
C GLU A 122 2.39 0.17 -13.50
N SER A 123 3.41 -0.49 -14.04
CA SER A 123 3.46 -1.96 -14.10
C SER A 123 3.49 -2.59 -12.72
N THR A 124 4.21 -1.99 -11.76
CA THR A 124 4.22 -2.46 -10.37
C THR A 124 2.84 -2.33 -9.74
N LEU A 125 2.17 -1.18 -9.89
CA LEU A 125 0.83 -0.96 -9.36
C LEU A 125 -0.17 -1.96 -9.97
N LEU A 126 -0.18 -2.11 -11.30
CA LEU A 126 -1.07 -3.03 -12.00
C LEU A 126 -0.82 -4.49 -11.59
N SER A 127 0.45 -4.91 -11.44
CA SER A 127 0.78 -6.26 -10.98
C SER A 127 0.34 -6.53 -9.54
N MET A 128 0.38 -5.51 -8.67
CA MET A 128 -0.10 -5.62 -7.29
C MET A 128 -1.62 -5.74 -7.19
N MET A 129 -2.38 -5.21 -8.16
CA MET A 129 -3.84 -5.35 -8.18
C MET A 129 -4.29 -6.79 -8.45
N LEU A 130 -3.52 -7.58 -9.20
CA LEU A 130 -3.92 -8.93 -9.58
C LEU A 130 -4.22 -9.84 -8.36
N PRO A 131 -3.35 -9.99 -7.36
CA PRO A 131 -3.67 -10.78 -6.18
C PRO A 131 -4.88 -10.22 -5.40
N LEU A 132 -5.07 -8.89 -5.37
CA LEU A 132 -6.21 -8.29 -4.69
C LEU A 132 -7.53 -8.60 -5.41
N LEU A 133 -7.53 -8.60 -6.75
CA LEU A 133 -8.68 -9.04 -7.55
C LEU A 133 -8.99 -10.52 -7.34
N HIS A 134 -7.95 -11.39 -7.22
CA HIS A 134 -8.14 -12.80 -6.87
C HIS A 134 -8.78 -12.98 -5.49
N HIS A 135 -8.53 -12.09 -4.56
CA HIS A 135 -9.18 -12.05 -3.26
C HIS A 135 -10.60 -11.45 -3.28
N GLY A 136 -11.13 -11.02 -4.44
CA GLY A 136 -12.47 -10.44 -4.57
C GLY A 136 -12.58 -8.99 -4.11
N MET A 137 -11.45 -8.28 -3.93
CA MET A 137 -11.45 -6.90 -3.45
C MET A 137 -11.89 -5.89 -4.52
N TYR A 138 -12.47 -4.77 -4.08
CA TYR A 138 -12.79 -3.62 -4.95
C TYR A 138 -11.57 -2.72 -5.11
N ILE A 139 -11.03 -2.63 -6.32
CA ILE A 139 -9.84 -1.82 -6.58
C ILE A 139 -10.21 -0.33 -6.66
N VAL A 140 -9.50 0.49 -5.89
CA VAL A 140 -9.65 1.95 -5.82
C VAL A 140 -8.40 2.61 -6.37
N GLY A 141 -8.56 3.38 -7.46
CA GLY A 141 -7.51 4.21 -8.05
C GLY A 141 -7.67 5.69 -7.72
N LEU A 142 -6.94 6.53 -8.46
CA LEU A 142 -6.98 7.98 -8.38
C LEU A 142 -7.73 8.55 -9.60
N PRO A 143 -8.74 9.42 -9.42
CA PRO A 143 -9.49 9.99 -10.55
C PRO A 143 -8.65 11.05 -11.25
N PHE A 144 -8.80 11.15 -12.58
CA PHE A 144 -8.08 12.14 -13.37
C PHE A 144 -8.48 13.59 -13.05
N THR A 145 -9.56 13.78 -12.29
CA THR A 145 -9.97 15.07 -11.73
C THR A 145 -9.10 15.55 -10.56
N ALA A 146 -8.22 14.69 -10.04
CA ALA A 146 -7.22 15.09 -9.05
C ALA A 146 -6.14 15.93 -9.74
N GLU A 147 -6.06 17.22 -9.39
CA GLU A 147 -5.14 18.17 -10.04
C GLU A 147 -3.67 17.72 -9.98
N GLY A 148 -3.26 17.07 -8.88
CA GLY A 148 -1.93 16.51 -8.72
C GLY A 148 -1.50 15.56 -9.83
N LEU A 149 -2.44 14.79 -10.43
CA LEU A 149 -2.13 13.92 -11.58
C LEU A 149 -1.75 14.67 -12.84
N ASN A 150 -2.35 15.85 -13.05
CA ASN A 150 -2.08 16.66 -14.24
C ASN A 150 -0.82 17.55 -14.06
N ARG A 151 -0.46 17.83 -12.81
CA ARG A 151 0.62 18.76 -12.44
C ARG A 151 1.94 18.07 -12.16
N THR A 152 1.92 16.84 -11.63
CA THR A 152 3.12 16.12 -11.19
C THR A 152 4.20 16.01 -12.27
N ARG A 153 5.46 16.08 -11.82
CA ARG A 153 6.66 15.85 -12.65
C ARG A 153 7.49 14.68 -12.11
N THR A 154 6.97 13.96 -11.13
CA THR A 154 7.66 12.85 -10.46
C THR A 154 6.75 11.63 -10.36
N GLY A 155 6.27 11.27 -9.18
CA GLY A 155 5.32 10.18 -9.00
C GLY A 155 3.87 10.62 -9.13
N GLY A 156 2.97 9.66 -9.27
CA GLY A 156 1.54 9.87 -9.37
C GLY A 156 0.95 9.26 -10.65
N THR A 157 0.04 8.31 -10.48
CA THR A 157 -0.65 7.64 -11.58
C THR A 157 -2.12 7.43 -11.24
N PRO A 158 -3.02 7.25 -12.24
CA PRO A 158 -4.42 6.92 -11.96
C PRO A 158 -4.60 5.52 -11.33
N TYR A 159 -3.59 4.64 -11.44
CA TYR A 159 -3.63 3.29 -10.86
C TYR A 159 -3.33 3.27 -9.36
N GLY A 160 -2.69 4.31 -8.82
CA GLY A 160 -2.35 4.43 -7.41
C GLY A 160 -1.26 5.47 -7.18
N ALA A 161 -0.96 5.73 -5.92
CA ALA A 161 0.08 6.68 -5.55
C ALA A 161 1.47 6.12 -5.86
N SER A 162 2.38 6.95 -6.37
CA SER A 162 3.75 6.55 -6.62
C SER A 162 4.74 7.67 -6.24
N HIS A 163 6.00 7.29 -6.03
CA HIS A 163 7.10 8.18 -5.70
C HIS A 163 8.32 7.90 -6.56
N LEU A 164 8.89 8.95 -7.13
CA LEU A 164 10.20 8.90 -7.77
C LEU A 164 11.30 9.05 -6.72
N ALA A 165 11.81 7.91 -6.24
CA ALA A 165 12.88 7.84 -5.25
C ALA A 165 14.24 8.09 -5.91
N VAL A 166 14.52 9.34 -6.27
CA VAL A 166 15.88 9.74 -6.67
C VAL A 166 16.84 9.56 -5.48
N PRO A 167 18.16 9.30 -5.71
CA PRO A 167 19.13 9.13 -4.64
C PRO A 167 18.94 10.21 -3.58
N PRO A 168 18.99 9.85 -2.30
CA PRO A 168 18.65 10.76 -1.22
C PRO A 168 19.58 11.99 -1.27
N ALA A 169 18.98 13.15 -1.42
CA ALA A 169 19.66 14.40 -1.09
C ALA A 169 20.01 14.38 0.42
N PRO A 170 21.02 15.13 0.86
CA PRO A 170 21.27 15.31 2.28
C PRO A 170 19.95 15.70 2.99
N GLY A 171 19.46 14.87 3.92
CA GLY A 171 18.19 15.10 4.62
C GLY A 171 17.10 14.03 4.41
N GLY A 172 17.40 12.92 3.73
CA GLY A 172 16.49 11.75 3.65
C GLY A 172 15.50 11.78 2.49
N VAL A 173 14.49 10.92 2.55
CA VAL A 173 13.42 10.78 1.53
C VAL A 173 12.54 12.03 1.52
N ARG A 174 12.37 12.63 0.35
CA ARG A 174 11.48 13.78 0.13
C ARG A 174 10.46 13.46 -0.93
N LEU A 175 9.19 13.39 -0.53
CA LEU A 175 8.07 13.38 -1.45
C LEU A 175 7.81 14.80 -1.98
N SER A 176 7.44 14.95 -3.25
CA SER A 176 6.90 16.20 -3.77
C SER A 176 5.53 16.49 -3.14
N ASP A 177 5.04 17.73 -3.28
CA ASP A 177 3.72 18.10 -2.76
C ASP A 177 2.61 17.32 -3.48
N ASP A 178 2.74 17.13 -4.79
CA ASP A 178 1.80 16.34 -5.59
C ASP A 178 1.79 14.86 -5.15
N GLU A 179 2.95 14.25 -4.91
CA GLU A 179 3.04 12.88 -4.42
C GLU A 179 2.38 12.72 -3.05
N ARG A 180 2.57 13.70 -2.15
CA ARG A 180 1.90 13.70 -0.83
C ARG A 180 0.39 13.83 -0.94
N GLU A 181 -0.08 14.75 -1.79
CA GLU A 181 -1.49 14.98 -2.06
C GLU A 181 -2.16 13.71 -2.60
N LEU A 182 -1.57 13.09 -3.63
CA LEU A 182 -2.09 11.88 -4.28
C LEU A 182 -2.07 10.67 -3.33
N ALA A 183 -1.04 10.52 -2.50
CA ALA A 183 -0.99 9.45 -1.50
C ALA A 183 -2.09 9.60 -0.44
N ARG A 184 -2.31 10.82 0.05
CA ARG A 184 -3.43 11.12 0.97
C ARG A 184 -4.78 10.89 0.32
N LEU A 185 -4.96 11.30 -0.94
CA LEU A 185 -6.19 11.09 -1.68
C LEU A 185 -6.50 9.59 -1.83
N LEU A 186 -5.50 8.74 -2.13
CA LEU A 186 -5.67 7.31 -2.21
C LEU A 186 -6.19 6.72 -0.89
N GLY A 187 -5.53 7.04 0.22
CA GLY A 187 -5.95 6.58 1.55
C GLY A 187 -7.37 7.02 1.90
N ARG A 188 -7.70 8.29 1.67
CA ARG A 188 -9.05 8.83 1.89
C ARG A 188 -10.10 8.09 1.08
N ARG A 189 -9.88 7.85 -0.22
CA ARG A 189 -10.85 7.16 -1.09
C ARG A 189 -11.11 5.72 -0.66
N VAL A 190 -10.08 5.00 -0.25
CA VAL A 190 -10.24 3.63 0.29
C VAL A 190 -11.06 3.67 1.59
N ALA A 191 -10.77 4.61 2.49
CA ALA A 191 -11.48 4.76 3.74
C ALA A 191 -12.96 5.15 3.54
N GLU A 192 -13.24 6.13 2.67
CA GLU A 192 -14.61 6.54 2.33
C GLU A 192 -15.44 5.35 1.83
N LEU A 193 -14.86 4.53 0.94
CA LEU A 193 -15.53 3.34 0.43
C LEU A 193 -15.72 2.27 1.52
N ALA A 194 -14.73 2.04 2.38
CA ALA A 194 -14.83 1.10 3.49
C ALA A 194 -15.94 1.51 4.47
N VAL A 195 -16.00 2.78 4.87
CA VAL A 195 -17.09 3.30 5.71
C VAL A 195 -18.46 3.11 5.05
N ALA A 196 -18.57 3.38 3.73
CA ALA A 196 -19.83 3.25 3.00
C ALA A 196 -20.26 1.79 2.82
N THR A 197 -19.32 0.84 2.73
CA THR A 197 -19.62 -0.58 2.51
C THR A 197 -19.84 -1.34 3.81
N SER A 198 -19.10 -1.03 4.89
CA SER A 198 -19.27 -1.68 6.20
C SER A 198 -20.66 -1.48 6.79
N ALA A 199 -21.35 -0.39 6.47
CA ALA A 199 -22.72 -0.15 6.89
C ALA A 199 -23.78 -1.01 6.14
N ARG A 200 -23.40 -1.75 5.09
CA ARG A 200 -24.32 -2.49 4.18
C ARG A 200 -24.04 -3.99 4.10
N LEU A 201 -23.01 -4.48 4.75
CA LEU A 201 -22.71 -5.92 4.77
C LEU A 201 -23.41 -6.55 5.97
N PRO A 202 -24.25 -7.57 5.74
CA PRO A 202 -24.92 -8.30 6.83
C PRO A 202 -23.90 -9.12 7.64
#